data_ea225745ae2f56b6ec92ed6384175c5f
#
_entry.id   ea225745ae2f56b6ec92ed6384175c5f
#
_cell.length_a   1.000
_cell.length_b   1.000
_cell.length_c   1.000
_cell.angle_alpha   90.00
_cell.angle_beta   90.00
_cell.angle_gamma   90.00
#
_symmetry.space_group_name_H-M   'P 1'
#
loop_
_entity.id
_entity.type
_entity.pdbx_description
1 polymer ?
#
loop_
_entity_poly.entity_id
_entity_poly.type
_entity_poly.pdbx_seq_one_letter_code
_entity_poly.pdbx_strand_id
1 'polypeptide(L)'
;RADDAPHLAAIDALVHRRIAAPGALPVALAPELLLSDWAGVADAAALRRDLGVTHVFSCIEGTYLSRDDAIAKYAAAGIAYDGVRADDDDAYPMLRRHFERFLAFVEPLRGARGGAAARCVVHCAGGMNRSGVLAVAYVCHTRRWNLLRAVEHCSDARGPMVWNAGFQRELVRFARDRGLVE
;
A
#
# COMPACT_ATOMS: atom_id res chain seq x y z
N ARG A 1 -3.20 -17.86 -16.25
CA ARG A 1 -3.09 -18.30 -17.66
C ARG A 1 -1.62 -18.56 -17.94
N ALA A 2 -1.28 -19.41 -18.95
CA ALA A 2 0.11 -19.69 -19.32
C ALA A 2 0.91 -18.42 -19.69
N ASP A 3 0.24 -17.40 -20.15
CA ASP A 3 0.76 -16.08 -20.51
C ASP A 3 1.16 -15.20 -19.27
N ASP A 4 0.77 -15.58 -18.06
CA ASP A 4 1.13 -14.84 -16.83
C ASP A 4 2.48 -15.29 -16.24
N ALA A 5 2.97 -16.46 -16.58
CA ALA A 5 4.12 -17.09 -15.95
C ALA A 5 5.41 -16.24 -16.00
N PRO A 6 5.77 -15.58 -17.12
CA PRO A 6 6.97 -14.74 -17.18
C PRO A 6 6.88 -13.54 -16.22
N HIS A 7 5.71 -12.88 -16.13
CA HIS A 7 5.50 -11.75 -15.24
C HIS A 7 5.53 -12.16 -13.78
N LEU A 8 4.93 -13.30 -13.44
CA LEU A 8 4.97 -13.84 -12.08
C LEU A 8 6.40 -14.19 -11.65
N ALA A 9 7.18 -14.83 -12.53
CA ALA A 9 8.58 -15.13 -12.23
C ALA A 9 9.42 -13.85 -12.05
N ALA A 10 9.19 -12.82 -12.85
CA ALA A 10 9.87 -11.54 -12.72
C ALA A 10 9.47 -10.80 -11.43
N ILE A 11 8.18 -10.81 -11.06
CA ILE A 11 7.72 -10.24 -9.78
C ILE A 11 8.38 -10.99 -8.62
N ASP A 12 8.34 -12.31 -8.62
CA ASP A 12 8.92 -13.14 -7.57
C ASP A 12 10.41 -12.83 -7.37
N ALA A 13 11.17 -12.72 -8.46
CA ALA A 13 12.58 -12.34 -8.41
C ALA A 13 12.80 -10.94 -7.80
N LEU A 14 11.95 -9.98 -8.12
CA LEU A 14 12.04 -8.61 -7.58
C LEU A 14 11.70 -8.55 -6.10
N VAL A 15 10.63 -9.21 -5.66
CA VAL A 15 10.14 -9.13 -4.27
C VAL A 15 10.99 -9.92 -3.29
N HIS A 16 11.77 -10.91 -3.77
CA HIS A 16 12.67 -11.70 -2.95
C HIS A 16 14.14 -11.26 -3.05
N ARG A 17 14.46 -10.29 -3.90
CA ARG A 17 15.85 -9.83 -4.00
C ARG A 17 16.31 -9.20 -2.70
N ARG A 18 17.58 -9.42 -2.36
CA ARG A 18 18.20 -8.81 -1.19
C ARG A 18 18.42 -7.32 -1.42
N ILE A 19 17.87 -6.49 -0.53
CA ILE A 19 18.09 -5.04 -0.53
C ILE A 19 19.05 -4.70 0.60
N ALA A 20 20.09 -3.96 0.28
CA ALA A 20 21.19 -3.68 1.23
C ALA A 20 20.72 -2.84 2.43
N ALA A 21 19.81 -1.89 2.22
CA ALA A 21 19.30 -1.02 3.27
C ALA A 21 17.83 -0.63 2.97
N PRO A 22 16.85 -1.48 3.33
CA PRO A 22 15.45 -1.10 3.21
C PRO A 22 15.14 0.09 4.11
N GLY A 23 14.24 0.97 3.66
CA GLY A 23 13.78 2.11 4.45
C GLY A 23 13.09 1.67 5.75
N ALA A 24 13.27 2.45 6.82
CA ALA A 24 12.50 2.26 8.04
C ALA A 24 11.02 2.58 7.78
N LEU A 25 10.12 1.80 8.40
CA LEU A 25 8.67 2.04 8.30
C LEU A 25 8.23 3.17 9.26
N PRO A 26 7.31 4.04 8.85
CA PRO A 26 6.67 4.17 7.54
C PRO A 26 7.61 4.66 6.44
N VAL A 27 7.56 4.05 5.26
CA VAL A 27 8.39 4.42 4.11
C VAL A 27 7.56 5.11 3.01
N ALA A 28 8.10 6.16 2.38
CA ALA A 28 7.42 6.87 1.30
C ALA A 28 7.56 6.11 -0.03
N LEU A 29 6.44 5.87 -0.71
CA LEU A 29 6.36 5.26 -2.04
C LEU A 29 5.94 6.26 -3.11
N ALA A 30 5.22 7.31 -2.70
CA ALA A 30 4.88 8.48 -3.49
C ALA A 30 4.83 9.69 -2.56
N PRO A 31 4.80 10.94 -3.07
CA PRO A 31 4.71 12.13 -2.23
C PRO A 31 3.53 12.08 -1.26
N GLU A 32 2.40 11.55 -1.74
CA GLU A 32 1.14 11.43 -1.00
C GLU A 32 0.94 10.08 -0.31
N LEU A 33 1.81 9.07 -0.54
CA LEU A 33 1.60 7.71 -0.05
C LEU A 33 2.80 7.15 0.70
N LEU A 34 2.58 6.75 1.95
CA LEU A 34 3.51 5.95 2.76
C LEU A 34 2.95 4.54 2.95
N LEU A 35 3.87 3.58 3.11
CA LEU A 35 3.58 2.20 3.48
C LEU A 35 4.11 1.92 4.87
N SER A 36 3.34 1.23 5.71
CA SER A 36 3.76 0.87 7.06
C SER A 36 3.25 -0.51 7.50
N ASP A 37 3.81 -0.97 8.60
CA ASP A 37 3.26 -2.04 9.43
C ASP A 37 2.38 -1.46 10.55
N TRP A 38 1.87 -2.34 11.41
CA TRP A 38 1.07 -1.95 12.57
C TRP A 38 1.87 -1.13 13.60
N ALA A 39 3.14 -1.46 13.82
CA ALA A 39 3.98 -0.77 14.80
C ALA A 39 4.26 0.68 14.37
N GLY A 40 4.54 0.89 13.09
CA GLY A 40 4.81 2.22 12.54
C GLY A 40 3.60 3.18 12.53
N VAL A 41 2.37 2.68 12.73
CA VAL A 41 1.16 3.51 12.85
C VAL A 41 0.62 3.60 14.27
N ALA A 42 1.37 3.09 15.26
CA ALA A 42 0.91 3.05 16.64
C ALA A 42 0.75 4.44 17.26
N ASP A 43 1.69 5.36 17.00
CA ASP A 43 1.66 6.74 17.48
C ASP A 43 1.08 7.69 16.42
N ALA A 44 -0.22 7.98 16.54
CA ALA A 44 -0.93 8.88 15.62
C ALA A 44 -0.39 10.34 15.70
N ALA A 45 0.02 10.80 16.89
CA ALA A 45 0.55 12.13 17.07
C ALA A 45 1.92 12.29 16.37
N ALA A 46 2.80 11.28 16.48
CA ALA A 46 4.07 11.25 15.77
C ALA A 46 3.86 11.19 14.24
N LEU A 47 2.94 10.36 13.74
CA LEU A 47 2.60 10.32 12.32
C LEU A 47 2.21 11.71 11.78
N ARG A 48 1.40 12.43 12.54
CA ARG A 48 0.95 13.77 12.15
C ARG A 48 2.08 14.79 12.20
N ARG A 49 2.82 14.83 13.31
CA ARG A 49 3.86 15.81 13.59
C ARG A 49 5.10 15.63 12.71
N ASP A 50 5.59 14.38 12.63
CA ASP A 50 6.91 14.10 12.07
C ASP A 50 6.88 13.75 10.58
N LEU A 51 5.76 13.14 10.12
CA LEU A 51 5.61 12.68 8.75
C LEU A 51 4.53 13.44 7.95
N GLY A 52 3.78 14.33 8.59
CA GLY A 52 2.72 15.10 7.93
C GLY A 52 1.53 14.22 7.50
N VAL A 53 1.34 13.04 8.13
CA VAL A 53 0.24 12.15 7.81
C VAL A 53 -1.08 12.80 8.15
N THR A 54 -1.99 12.80 7.18
CA THR A 54 -3.36 13.32 7.32
C THR A 54 -4.42 12.24 7.16
N HIS A 55 -4.02 11.08 6.63
CA HIS A 55 -4.92 9.97 6.34
C HIS A 55 -4.26 8.64 6.71
N VAL A 56 -5.02 7.72 7.28
CA VAL A 56 -4.61 6.33 7.55
C VAL A 56 -5.59 5.38 6.88
N PHE A 57 -5.09 4.45 6.08
CA PHE A 57 -5.86 3.36 5.51
C PHE A 57 -5.39 2.02 6.07
N SER A 58 -6.25 1.33 6.81
CA SER A 58 -5.94 0.04 7.43
C SER A 58 -6.44 -1.13 6.57
N CYS A 59 -5.57 -2.11 6.30
CA CYS A 59 -5.98 -3.38 5.69
C CYS A 59 -6.34 -4.47 6.72
N ILE A 60 -6.33 -4.13 8.02
CA ILE A 60 -6.56 -5.05 9.14
C ILE A 60 -7.59 -4.49 10.13
N GLU A 61 -8.58 -3.78 9.61
CA GLU A 61 -9.65 -3.19 10.43
C GLU A 61 -10.29 -4.26 11.32
N GLY A 62 -10.51 -3.91 12.58
CA GLY A 62 -11.12 -4.81 13.57
C GLY A 62 -10.20 -5.91 14.11
N THR A 63 -8.90 -5.93 13.73
CA THR A 63 -7.96 -6.94 14.25
C THR A 63 -7.35 -6.53 15.59
N TYR A 64 -6.82 -5.32 15.68
CA TYR A 64 -6.16 -4.81 16.91
C TYR A 64 -6.97 -3.71 17.58
N LEU A 65 -7.76 -2.96 16.83
CA LEU A 65 -8.68 -1.94 17.30
C LEU A 65 -10.01 -2.14 16.60
N SER A 66 -11.10 -1.86 17.30
CA SER A 66 -12.40 -1.71 16.64
C SER A 66 -12.35 -0.54 15.65
N ARG A 67 -13.29 -0.48 14.71
CA ARG A 67 -13.39 0.65 13.79
C ARG A 67 -13.58 1.97 14.53
N ASP A 68 -14.42 1.99 15.53
CA ASP A 68 -14.74 3.20 16.29
C ASP A 68 -13.54 3.68 17.12
N ASP A 69 -12.80 2.76 17.75
CA ASP A 69 -11.56 3.10 18.46
C ASP A 69 -10.48 3.61 17.53
N ALA A 70 -10.36 3.04 16.33
CA ALA A 70 -9.41 3.52 15.33
C ALA A 70 -9.78 4.92 14.84
N ILE A 71 -11.06 5.18 14.54
CA ILE A 71 -11.55 6.51 14.16
C ILE A 71 -11.26 7.52 15.29
N ALA A 72 -11.60 7.20 16.52
CA ALA A 72 -11.36 8.08 17.67
C ALA A 72 -9.87 8.38 17.86
N LYS A 73 -9.02 7.34 17.81
CA LYS A 73 -7.56 7.47 17.93
C LYS A 73 -6.97 8.43 16.90
N TYR A 74 -7.29 8.23 15.63
CA TYR A 74 -6.71 9.03 14.56
C TYR A 74 -7.33 10.43 14.48
N ALA A 75 -8.64 10.56 14.75
CA ALA A 75 -9.32 11.86 14.82
C ALA A 75 -8.73 12.76 15.91
N ALA A 76 -8.33 12.22 17.06
CA ALA A 76 -7.66 12.97 18.13
C ALA A 76 -6.34 13.61 17.69
N ALA A 77 -5.68 13.05 16.66
CA ALA A 77 -4.48 13.61 16.03
C ALA A 77 -4.75 14.43 14.77
N GLY A 78 -6.03 14.68 14.42
CA GLY A 78 -6.41 15.36 13.18
C GLY A 78 -6.13 14.54 11.92
N ILE A 79 -6.21 13.22 12.01
CA ILE A 79 -5.99 12.27 10.92
C ILE A 79 -7.31 11.60 10.54
N ALA A 80 -7.67 11.64 9.27
CA ALA A 80 -8.80 10.87 8.75
C ALA A 80 -8.45 9.37 8.67
N TYR A 81 -9.41 8.53 9.02
CA TYR A 81 -9.24 7.07 9.03
C TYR A 81 -10.25 6.41 8.11
N ASP A 82 -9.77 5.46 7.33
CA ASP A 82 -10.60 4.45 6.68
C ASP A 82 -9.89 3.09 6.70
N GLY A 83 -10.63 2.01 6.46
CA GLY A 83 -10.03 0.69 6.52
C GLY A 83 -10.93 -0.41 5.98
N VAL A 84 -10.30 -1.56 5.81
CA VAL A 84 -10.94 -2.80 5.39
C VAL A 84 -10.41 -3.97 6.21
N ARG A 85 -11.25 -4.95 6.45
CA ARG A 85 -10.82 -6.24 6.99
C ARG A 85 -10.49 -7.18 5.84
N ALA A 86 -9.20 -7.34 5.59
CA ALA A 86 -8.69 -8.18 4.50
C ALA A 86 -7.89 -9.36 5.07
N ASP A 87 -8.02 -10.51 4.41
CA ASP A 87 -7.24 -11.70 4.73
C ASP A 87 -5.95 -11.75 3.91
N ASP A 88 -4.88 -12.27 4.52
CA ASP A 88 -3.60 -12.51 3.83
C ASP A 88 -3.58 -13.94 3.30
N ASP A 89 -4.44 -14.21 2.35
CA ASP A 89 -4.67 -15.51 1.76
C ASP A 89 -4.58 -15.44 0.23
N ASP A 90 -4.04 -16.48 -0.40
CA ASP A 90 -3.82 -16.57 -1.84
C ASP A 90 -5.10 -16.50 -2.69
N ALA A 91 -6.23 -16.87 -2.11
CA ALA A 91 -7.54 -16.79 -2.76
C ALA A 91 -8.27 -15.47 -2.49
N TYR A 92 -7.76 -14.64 -1.56
CA TYR A 92 -8.43 -13.39 -1.20
C TYR A 92 -8.28 -12.34 -2.30
N PRO A 93 -9.38 -11.83 -2.88
CA PRO A 93 -9.33 -10.92 -4.03
C PRO A 93 -9.11 -9.48 -3.58
N MET A 94 -7.91 -9.16 -3.09
CA MET A 94 -7.56 -7.90 -2.44
C MET A 94 -7.78 -6.69 -3.33
N LEU A 95 -7.24 -6.68 -4.55
CA LEU A 95 -7.37 -5.54 -5.46
C LEU A 95 -8.80 -5.41 -5.99
N ARG A 96 -9.43 -6.53 -6.36
CA ARG A 96 -10.79 -6.49 -6.87
C ARG A 96 -11.81 -5.94 -5.87
N ARG A 97 -11.59 -6.20 -4.55
CA ARG A 97 -12.51 -5.75 -3.49
C ARG A 97 -12.21 -4.35 -3.00
N HIS A 98 -10.93 -3.96 -2.93
CA HIS A 98 -10.55 -2.83 -2.09
C HIS A 98 -9.79 -1.73 -2.82
N PHE A 99 -9.31 -1.96 -4.04
CA PHE A 99 -8.48 -0.97 -4.74
C PHE A 99 -9.23 0.33 -5.00
N GLU A 100 -10.46 0.28 -5.49
CA GLU A 100 -11.22 1.49 -5.83
C GLU A 100 -11.55 2.31 -4.57
N ARG A 101 -11.89 1.65 -3.45
CA ARG A 101 -12.10 2.35 -2.16
C ARG A 101 -10.81 3.01 -1.68
N PHE A 102 -9.70 2.29 -1.75
CA PHE A 102 -8.39 2.83 -1.38
C PHE A 102 -7.99 4.00 -2.29
N LEU A 103 -8.16 3.86 -3.60
CA LEU A 103 -7.88 4.91 -4.58
C LEU A 103 -8.72 6.17 -4.28
N ALA A 104 -10.01 6.03 -4.09
CA ALA A 104 -10.91 7.14 -3.75
C ALA A 104 -10.51 7.87 -2.46
N PHE A 105 -9.91 7.17 -1.50
CA PHE A 105 -9.44 7.75 -0.25
C PHE A 105 -8.12 8.52 -0.40
N VAL A 106 -7.23 8.06 -1.28
CA VAL A 106 -5.89 8.65 -1.47
C VAL A 106 -5.84 9.69 -2.59
N GLU A 107 -6.58 9.49 -3.67
CA GLU A 107 -6.53 10.35 -4.87
C GLU A 107 -6.73 11.85 -4.59
N PRO A 108 -7.63 12.28 -3.68
CA PRO A 108 -7.78 13.70 -3.35
C PRO A 108 -6.53 14.36 -2.78
N LEU A 109 -5.56 13.57 -2.29
CA LEU A 109 -4.31 14.08 -1.73
C LEU A 109 -3.27 14.42 -2.81
N ARG A 110 -3.45 13.88 -4.01
CA ARG A 110 -2.56 14.15 -5.14
C ARG A 110 -2.71 15.59 -5.61
N GLY A 111 -1.59 16.30 -5.60
CA GLY A 111 -1.56 17.66 -6.13
C GLY A 111 -2.31 18.68 -5.29
N ALA A 112 -2.65 18.37 -4.04
CA ALA A 112 -3.21 19.35 -3.11
C ALA A 112 -2.28 20.57 -3.03
N ARG A 113 -2.71 21.69 -3.63
CA ARG A 113 -1.96 22.96 -3.68
C ARG A 113 -2.33 23.78 -2.46
N GLY A 114 -1.34 24.28 -1.74
CA GLY A 114 -1.55 25.29 -0.71
C GLY A 114 -1.48 24.79 0.72
N GLY A 115 -0.32 24.33 1.17
CA GLY A 115 -0.05 23.93 2.56
C GLY A 115 0.89 22.74 2.67
N ALA A 116 1.08 22.22 3.86
CA ALA A 116 1.83 20.97 4.07
C ALA A 116 1.20 19.84 3.23
N ALA A 117 2.03 19.13 2.46
CA ALA A 117 1.56 18.04 1.60
C ALA A 117 0.75 17.03 2.41
N ALA A 118 -0.51 16.81 2.02
CA ALA A 118 -1.36 15.81 2.64
C ALA A 118 -0.84 14.42 2.28
N ARG A 119 -0.73 13.52 3.26
CA ARG A 119 -0.17 12.17 3.12
C ARG A 119 -1.07 11.11 3.70
N CYS A 120 -1.22 10.02 2.98
CA CYS A 120 -1.85 8.80 3.47
C CYS A 120 -0.79 7.76 3.84
N VAL A 121 -0.94 7.11 4.99
CA VAL A 121 -0.22 5.86 5.26
C VAL A 121 -1.16 4.68 5.10
N VAL A 122 -0.81 3.73 4.22
CA VAL A 122 -1.49 2.45 4.10
C VAL A 122 -0.73 1.39 4.89
N HIS A 123 -1.42 0.60 5.71
CA HIS A 123 -0.77 -0.41 6.54
C HIS A 123 -1.56 -1.73 6.62
N CYS A 124 -0.83 -2.77 7.01
CA CYS A 124 -1.40 -4.03 7.50
C CYS A 124 -0.64 -4.49 8.76
N ALA A 125 -0.59 -5.76 9.08
CA ALA A 125 0.17 -6.23 10.23
C ALA A 125 1.69 -6.04 10.03
N GLY A 126 2.25 -6.58 8.96
CA GLY A 126 3.69 -6.54 8.66
C GLY A 126 4.10 -5.52 7.60
N GLY A 127 3.18 -4.76 7.02
CA GLY A 127 3.49 -3.81 5.94
C GLY A 127 4.07 -4.48 4.69
N MET A 128 3.66 -5.72 4.38
CA MET A 128 4.22 -6.50 3.28
C MET A 128 3.19 -6.87 2.21
N ASN A 129 2.20 -7.69 2.56
CA ASN A 129 1.31 -8.30 1.57
C ASN A 129 0.08 -7.43 1.28
N ARG A 130 -0.89 -7.36 2.20
CA ARG A 130 -2.18 -6.67 2.00
C ARG A 130 -2.02 -5.19 1.67
N SER A 131 -1.29 -4.44 2.48
CA SER A 131 -0.99 -3.03 2.20
C SER A 131 -0.01 -2.87 1.04
N GLY A 132 0.93 -3.80 0.90
CA GLY A 132 1.91 -3.81 -0.18
C GLY A 132 1.28 -3.91 -1.56
N VAL A 133 0.33 -4.83 -1.76
CA VAL A 133 -0.33 -5.00 -3.06
C VAL A 133 -1.17 -3.78 -3.44
N LEU A 134 -1.85 -3.13 -2.48
CA LEU A 134 -2.56 -1.87 -2.72
C LEU A 134 -1.59 -0.75 -3.11
N ALA A 135 -0.47 -0.64 -2.41
CA ALA A 135 0.53 0.39 -2.66
C ALA A 135 1.19 0.22 -4.04
N VAL A 136 1.58 -1.00 -4.43
CA VAL A 136 2.12 -1.28 -5.77
C VAL A 136 1.10 -0.95 -6.86
N ALA A 137 -0.15 -1.39 -6.69
CA ALA A 137 -1.22 -1.11 -7.64
C ALA A 137 -1.48 0.40 -7.78
N TYR A 138 -1.43 1.16 -6.66
CA TYR A 138 -1.56 2.61 -6.65
C TYR A 138 -0.43 3.30 -7.43
N VAL A 139 0.83 2.94 -7.16
CA VAL A 139 1.99 3.51 -7.86
C VAL A 139 1.93 3.18 -9.35
N CYS A 140 1.64 1.93 -9.70
CA CYS A 140 1.46 1.48 -11.07
C CYS A 140 0.38 2.31 -11.80
N HIS A 141 -0.80 2.45 -11.19
CA HIS A 141 -1.94 3.19 -11.74
C HIS A 141 -1.65 4.68 -11.90
N THR A 142 -1.21 5.34 -10.83
CA THR A 142 -1.07 6.81 -10.78
C THR A 142 0.13 7.33 -11.55
N ARG A 143 1.22 6.56 -11.63
CA ARG A 143 2.42 6.89 -12.41
C ARG A 143 2.34 6.43 -13.85
N ARG A 144 1.34 5.62 -14.21
CA ARG A 144 1.26 4.95 -15.51
C ARG A 144 2.52 4.16 -15.84
N TRP A 145 3.15 3.60 -14.81
CA TRP A 145 4.31 2.74 -14.98
C TRP A 145 3.89 1.31 -15.30
N ASN A 146 4.76 0.61 -16.03
CA ASN A 146 4.57 -0.84 -16.15
C ASN A 146 4.69 -1.51 -14.77
N LEU A 147 4.11 -2.69 -14.67
CA LEU A 147 3.99 -3.41 -13.40
C LEU A 147 5.35 -3.67 -12.75
N LEU A 148 6.33 -4.15 -13.52
CA LEU A 148 7.64 -4.53 -12.98
C LEU A 148 8.39 -3.33 -12.41
N ARG A 149 8.31 -2.17 -13.08
CA ARG A 149 8.87 -0.92 -12.57
C ARG A 149 8.22 -0.48 -11.27
N ALA A 150 6.89 -0.63 -11.15
CA ALA A 150 6.18 -0.26 -9.92
C ALA A 150 6.55 -1.20 -8.77
N VAL A 151 6.64 -2.51 -9.02
CA VAL A 151 7.11 -3.51 -8.04
C VAL A 151 8.52 -3.21 -7.59
N GLU A 152 9.43 -2.97 -8.55
CA GLU A 152 10.84 -2.65 -8.27
C GLU A 152 10.96 -1.41 -7.38
N HIS A 153 10.31 -0.31 -7.77
CA HIS A 153 10.31 0.94 -7.00
C HIS A 153 9.84 0.74 -5.55
N CYS A 154 8.74 0.03 -5.36
CA CYS A 154 8.20 -0.20 -4.01
C CYS A 154 9.10 -1.15 -3.20
N SER A 155 9.65 -2.19 -3.84
CA SER A 155 10.56 -3.13 -3.18
C SER A 155 11.89 -2.48 -2.83
N ASP A 156 12.41 -1.58 -3.65
CA ASP A 156 13.64 -0.82 -3.34
C ASP A 156 13.48 0.05 -2.10
N ALA A 157 12.32 0.69 -1.96
CA ALA A 157 12.04 1.56 -0.83
C ALA A 157 11.77 0.77 0.46
N ARG A 158 10.96 -0.31 0.38
CA ARG A 158 10.46 -1.02 1.56
C ARG A 158 11.30 -2.23 1.94
N GLY A 159 11.95 -2.87 0.99
CA GLY A 159 12.49 -4.22 1.12
C GLY A 159 11.48 -5.28 0.68
N PRO A 160 11.65 -6.53 1.11
CA PRO A 160 10.79 -7.64 0.70
C PRO A 160 9.30 -7.36 0.95
N MET A 161 8.47 -7.55 -0.08
CA MET A 161 7.03 -7.30 -0.02
C MET A 161 6.27 -8.09 -1.08
N VAL A 162 4.94 -8.21 -0.93
CA VAL A 162 4.05 -8.92 -1.87
C VAL A 162 4.49 -10.37 -2.11
N TRP A 163 4.80 -11.09 -1.04
CA TRP A 163 5.16 -12.52 -1.11
C TRP A 163 3.96 -13.42 -1.36
N ASN A 164 2.75 -12.96 -1.06
CA ASN A 164 1.53 -13.70 -1.31
C ASN A 164 1.34 -13.90 -2.82
N ALA A 165 1.39 -15.15 -3.28
CA ALA A 165 1.31 -15.48 -4.71
C ALA A 165 -0.04 -15.13 -5.33
N GLY A 166 -1.14 -15.15 -4.55
CA GLY A 166 -2.44 -14.67 -4.99
C GLY A 166 -2.42 -13.19 -5.32
N PHE A 167 -1.79 -12.38 -4.48
CA PHE A 167 -1.66 -10.94 -4.69
C PHE A 167 -0.77 -10.61 -5.89
N GLN A 168 0.28 -11.40 -6.13
CA GLN A 168 1.08 -11.26 -7.36
C GLN A 168 0.23 -11.53 -8.61
N ARG A 169 -0.61 -12.59 -8.59
CA ARG A 169 -1.55 -12.87 -9.68
C ARG A 169 -2.57 -11.75 -9.88
N GLU A 170 -3.04 -11.14 -8.80
CA GLU A 170 -3.94 -9.99 -8.90
C GLU A 170 -3.25 -8.76 -9.51
N LEU A 171 -1.99 -8.49 -9.17
CA LEU A 171 -1.22 -7.39 -9.78
C LEU A 171 -1.06 -7.57 -11.29
N VAL A 172 -0.76 -8.79 -11.75
CA VAL A 172 -0.65 -9.06 -13.19
C VAL A 172 -1.98 -8.80 -13.91
N ARG A 173 -3.10 -9.29 -13.35
CA ARG A 173 -4.45 -9.02 -13.91
C ARG A 173 -4.76 -7.53 -13.91
N PHE A 174 -4.55 -6.88 -12.78
CA PHE A 174 -4.78 -5.44 -12.61
C PHE A 174 -4.02 -4.59 -13.63
N ALA A 175 -2.73 -4.89 -13.84
CA ALA A 175 -1.90 -4.19 -14.80
C ALA A 175 -2.33 -4.47 -16.25
N ARG A 176 -2.70 -5.72 -16.56
CA ARG A 176 -3.20 -6.11 -17.88
C ARG A 176 -4.48 -5.37 -18.25
N ASP A 177 -5.44 -5.34 -17.33
CA ASP A 177 -6.74 -4.66 -17.54
C ASP A 177 -6.56 -3.16 -17.79
N ARG A 178 -5.40 -2.60 -17.44
CA ARG A 178 -5.05 -1.18 -17.58
C ARG A 178 -3.99 -0.89 -18.65
N GLY A 179 -3.52 -1.92 -19.38
CA GLY A 179 -2.46 -1.78 -20.37
C GLY A 179 -1.11 -1.37 -19.76
N LEU A 180 -0.78 -1.90 -18.59
CA LEU A 180 0.43 -1.56 -17.82
C LEU A 180 1.32 -2.78 -17.57
N VAL A 181 1.26 -3.80 -18.40
CA VAL A 181 2.05 -5.04 -18.24
C VAL A 181 3.42 -4.91 -18.90
N GLU A 182 3.53 -4.13 -19.99
CA GLU A 182 4.75 -3.91 -20.79
C GLU A 182 5.50 -2.64 -20.37
#